data_ec924d3836512025535e283d2249f044
#
_entry.id   ec924d3836512025535e283d2249f044
#
_cell.length_a   1.000
_cell.length_b   1.000
_cell.length_c   1.000
_cell.angle_alpha   90.00
_cell.angle_beta   90.00
_cell.angle_gamma   90.00
#
_symmetry.space_group_name_H-M   'P 1'
#
loop_
_entity.id
_entity.type
_entity.pdbx_description
1 polymer ?
#
loop_
_entity_poly.entity_id
_entity_poly.type
_entity_poly.pdbx_seq_one_letter_code
_entity_poly.pdbx_strand_id
1 'polypeptide(L)'
;MAFNYETLKKYKSESFVDLTVQSTDIDNLSVNADKIADGNVTSGKLGTNSVDLSSNKVSGTLSTSRGGLGTGQLTSAYQLIRSDGDGTVSSSIHGIINMSVYTGNSTWSRPSGCKWIKVQVQGGGGGGSGHGEAGGAGGYAEEWIDVSSISSVSVTIGGRGGPSYYSGAGGNGGASSFGPYLSAGLGYGANRNNQHSGGVSGSGSGGSLNIHTGGGGNHHQRTGYGGSSFWGGNTAGGHPQGGQF
;
A
#
# COMPACT_ATOMS: atom_id res chain seq x y z
N MET A 1 -23.94 -77.34 7.78
CA MET A 1 -25.09 -77.24 6.86
C MET A 1 -24.54 -76.94 5.49
N ALA A 2 -24.74 -77.82 4.51
CA ALA A 2 -24.32 -77.53 3.13
C ALA A 2 -25.28 -76.51 2.54
N PHE A 3 -24.83 -75.38 2.08
CA PHE A 3 -25.61 -74.39 1.34
C PHE A 3 -26.05 -75.04 0.04
N ASN A 4 -27.37 -75.22 -0.11
CA ASN A 4 -27.92 -75.76 -1.33
C ASN A 4 -28.12 -74.63 -2.35
N TYR A 5 -27.25 -74.62 -3.35
CA TYR A 5 -27.23 -73.61 -4.42
C TYR A 5 -28.55 -73.57 -5.22
N GLU A 6 -29.29 -74.66 -5.28
CA GLU A 6 -30.58 -74.74 -5.96
C GLU A 6 -31.69 -73.96 -5.22
N THR A 7 -31.54 -73.74 -3.91
CA THR A 7 -32.49 -72.94 -3.15
C THR A 7 -32.36 -71.46 -3.46
N LEU A 8 -31.19 -70.99 -3.82
CA LEU A 8 -30.95 -69.60 -4.20
C LEU A 8 -31.51 -69.26 -5.59
N LYS A 9 -31.63 -70.20 -6.50
CA LYS A 9 -32.22 -70.01 -7.82
C LYS A 9 -33.76 -69.75 -7.80
N LYS A 10 -34.40 -70.03 -6.69
CA LYS A 10 -35.85 -69.81 -6.52
C LYS A 10 -36.24 -68.37 -6.17
N TYR A 11 -35.28 -67.56 -5.75
CA TYR A 11 -35.54 -66.18 -5.47
C TYR A 11 -35.41 -65.37 -6.76
N LYS A 12 -36.50 -65.16 -7.48
CA LYS A 12 -36.61 -64.17 -8.54
C LYS A 12 -36.46 -62.78 -7.91
N SER A 13 -35.94 -61.85 -8.66
CA SER A 13 -35.79 -60.44 -8.22
C SER A 13 -37.06 -59.83 -7.60
N GLU A 14 -38.20 -60.37 -7.93
CA GLU A 14 -39.51 -59.99 -7.39
C GLU A 14 -39.79 -60.52 -5.96
N SER A 15 -38.98 -61.43 -5.45
CA SER A 15 -39.07 -61.96 -4.09
C SER A 15 -38.31 -61.17 -3.04
N PHE A 16 -37.54 -60.19 -3.45
CA PHE A 16 -36.84 -59.26 -2.58
C PHE A 16 -37.66 -57.96 -2.36
N VAL A 17 -38.96 -58.14 -2.11
CA VAL A 17 -39.83 -57.03 -1.70
C VAL A 17 -39.48 -56.74 -0.24
N ASP A 18 -38.77 -55.68 -0.04
CA ASP A 18 -38.44 -55.10 1.29
C ASP A 18 -37.32 -55.79 2.08
N LEU A 19 -36.14 -56.00 1.46
CA LEU A 19 -34.94 -56.15 2.26
C LEU A 19 -34.40 -54.76 2.61
N THR A 20 -34.71 -54.34 3.81
CA THR A 20 -34.06 -53.14 4.40
C THR A 20 -32.63 -53.52 4.67
N VAL A 21 -31.70 -53.09 3.81
CA VAL A 21 -30.26 -53.30 4.04
C VAL A 21 -29.86 -52.37 5.20
N GLN A 22 -29.54 -52.96 6.33
CA GLN A 22 -29.09 -52.25 7.51
C GLN A 22 -27.58 -51.97 7.40
N SER A 23 -27.07 -51.03 8.13
CA SER A 23 -25.65 -50.72 8.16
C SER A 23 -24.76 -51.90 8.62
N THR A 24 -25.35 -52.84 9.39
CA THR A 24 -24.71 -54.09 9.81
C THR A 24 -24.61 -55.13 8.70
N ASP A 25 -25.36 -54.98 7.62
CA ASP A 25 -25.37 -55.91 6.49
C ASP A 25 -24.33 -55.55 5.43
N ILE A 26 -23.68 -54.39 5.60
CA ILE A 26 -22.64 -53.88 4.73
C ILE A 26 -21.29 -53.91 5.48
N ASP A 27 -20.46 -54.85 5.11
CA ASP A 27 -19.08 -54.90 5.67
C ASP A 27 -18.33 -53.63 5.36
N ASN A 28 -17.47 -53.24 6.30
CA ASN A 28 -16.63 -52.05 6.14
C ASN A 28 -15.77 -52.17 4.88
N LEU A 29 -15.75 -51.14 4.04
CA LEU A 29 -15.10 -51.10 2.72
C LEU A 29 -15.74 -51.98 1.62
N SER A 30 -16.89 -52.62 1.85
CA SER A 30 -17.57 -53.40 0.83
C SER A 30 -18.18 -52.57 -0.31
N VAL A 31 -18.43 -51.28 -0.07
CA VAL A 31 -18.84 -50.30 -1.09
C VAL A 31 -17.67 -49.43 -1.43
N ASN A 32 -17.02 -49.68 -2.54
CA ASN A 32 -15.87 -48.89 -3.06
C ASN A 32 -16.29 -48.09 -4.30
N ALA A 33 -15.35 -47.31 -4.86
CA ALA A 33 -15.60 -46.47 -6.02
C ALA A 33 -16.15 -47.21 -7.23
N ASP A 34 -15.70 -48.49 -7.46
CA ASP A 34 -16.13 -49.29 -8.60
C ASP A 34 -17.63 -49.72 -8.51
N LYS A 35 -18.21 -49.65 -7.31
CA LYS A 35 -19.61 -50.01 -7.04
C LYS A 35 -20.54 -48.82 -7.03
N ILE A 36 -20.02 -47.61 -7.11
CA ILE A 36 -20.78 -46.41 -7.19
C ILE A 36 -20.53 -45.75 -8.55
N ALA A 37 -21.46 -45.90 -9.47
CA ALA A 37 -21.33 -45.21 -10.77
C ALA A 37 -21.31 -43.69 -10.63
N ASP A 38 -20.60 -43.03 -11.53
CA ASP A 38 -20.49 -41.58 -11.56
C ASP A 38 -21.89 -40.90 -11.58
N GLY A 39 -22.06 -39.89 -10.73
CA GLY A 39 -23.29 -39.17 -10.60
C GLY A 39 -24.37 -39.82 -9.72
N ASN A 40 -24.16 -41.04 -9.22
CA ASN A 40 -25.12 -41.72 -8.37
C ASN A 40 -25.25 -41.13 -6.96
N VAL A 41 -24.21 -40.47 -6.46
CA VAL A 41 -24.26 -39.71 -5.21
C VAL A 41 -24.61 -38.27 -5.51
N THR A 42 -25.88 -37.96 -5.48
CA THR A 42 -26.42 -36.60 -5.69
C THR A 42 -26.48 -35.81 -4.38
N SER A 43 -26.64 -34.50 -4.45
CA SER A 43 -26.76 -33.63 -3.27
C SER A 43 -27.89 -34.07 -2.30
N GLY A 44 -29.01 -34.62 -2.80
CA GLY A 44 -30.08 -35.11 -1.97
C GLY A 44 -29.76 -36.40 -1.20
N LYS A 45 -28.68 -37.09 -1.56
CA LYS A 45 -28.21 -38.32 -0.88
C LYS A 45 -27.11 -38.05 0.14
N LEU A 46 -26.61 -36.80 0.17
CA LEU A 46 -25.64 -36.35 1.16
C LEU A 46 -26.39 -35.65 2.30
N GLY A 47 -26.25 -36.14 3.51
CA GLY A 47 -26.77 -35.46 4.70
C GLY A 47 -26.02 -34.16 4.97
N THR A 48 -26.59 -33.31 5.80
CA THR A 48 -25.93 -32.10 6.28
C THR A 48 -24.60 -32.49 6.99
N ASN A 49 -23.51 -31.82 6.64
CA ASN A 49 -22.15 -32.09 7.16
C ASN A 49 -21.57 -33.47 6.81
N SER A 50 -22.11 -34.16 5.81
CA SER A 50 -21.61 -35.49 5.40
C SER A 50 -20.30 -35.46 4.62
N VAL A 51 -19.86 -34.29 4.15
CA VAL A 51 -18.60 -34.11 3.45
C VAL A 51 -17.63 -33.32 4.34
N ASP A 52 -16.58 -33.99 4.83
CA ASP A 52 -15.52 -33.35 5.59
C ASP A 52 -14.51 -32.69 4.62
N LEU A 53 -14.54 -31.37 4.55
CA LEU A 53 -13.67 -30.55 3.72
C LEU A 53 -12.30 -30.31 4.38
N SER A 54 -12.12 -30.68 5.64
CA SER A 54 -10.84 -30.52 6.37
C SER A 54 -9.79 -31.58 5.99
N SER A 55 -10.21 -32.63 5.32
CA SER A 55 -9.36 -33.72 4.89
C SER A 55 -8.94 -33.58 3.42
N ASN A 56 -7.83 -34.20 3.05
CA ASN A 56 -7.33 -34.24 1.67
C ASN A 56 -8.18 -35.17 0.75
N LYS A 57 -9.34 -35.64 1.22
CA LYS A 57 -10.26 -36.52 0.46
C LYS A 57 -11.11 -35.77 -0.55
N VAL A 58 -11.17 -34.44 -0.44
CA VAL A 58 -11.83 -33.60 -1.42
C VAL A 58 -10.75 -32.96 -2.29
N SER A 59 -10.62 -33.43 -3.52
CA SER A 59 -9.72 -32.86 -4.51
C SER A 59 -10.48 -32.05 -5.54
N GLY A 60 -9.84 -31.00 -6.07
CA GLY A 60 -10.41 -30.11 -7.07
C GLY A 60 -10.62 -28.71 -6.54
N THR A 61 -11.14 -27.84 -7.40
CA THR A 61 -11.40 -26.44 -7.08
C THR A 61 -12.88 -26.22 -6.89
N LEU A 62 -13.28 -25.72 -5.72
CA LEU A 62 -14.61 -25.18 -5.56
C LEU A 62 -14.72 -23.88 -6.36
N SER A 63 -15.72 -23.76 -7.21
CA SER A 63 -15.97 -22.49 -7.91
C SER A 63 -16.38 -21.40 -6.93
N THR A 64 -16.11 -20.15 -7.28
CA THR A 64 -16.51 -18.98 -6.46
C THR A 64 -18.00 -18.92 -6.19
N SER A 65 -18.83 -19.36 -7.14
CA SER A 65 -20.29 -19.46 -6.99
C SER A 65 -20.76 -20.48 -5.93
N ARG A 66 -19.84 -21.33 -5.44
CA ARG A 66 -20.10 -22.32 -4.39
C ARG A 66 -19.29 -22.09 -3.12
N GLY A 67 -18.83 -20.85 -2.93
CA GLY A 67 -18.03 -20.45 -1.77
C GLY A 67 -16.54 -20.81 -1.84
N GLY A 68 -16.06 -21.31 -2.97
CA GLY A 68 -14.64 -21.51 -3.18
C GLY A 68 -13.93 -20.21 -3.56
N LEU A 69 -12.65 -20.13 -3.27
CA LEU A 69 -11.82 -18.98 -3.66
C LEU A 69 -11.39 -19.02 -5.14
N GLY A 70 -11.69 -20.11 -5.84
CA GLY A 70 -11.22 -20.35 -7.21
C GLY A 70 -9.74 -20.76 -7.28
N THR A 71 -9.29 -21.10 -8.48
CA THR A 71 -7.87 -21.39 -8.73
C THR A 71 -7.08 -20.10 -8.86
N GLY A 72 -5.91 -20.04 -8.26
CA GLY A 72 -4.97 -18.94 -8.44
C GLY A 72 -5.32 -17.65 -7.71
N GLN A 73 -6.31 -17.68 -6.80
CA GLN A 73 -6.74 -16.47 -6.09
C GLN A 73 -5.69 -15.90 -5.13
N LEU A 74 -4.84 -16.75 -4.56
CA LEU A 74 -3.78 -16.34 -3.65
C LEU A 74 -2.42 -16.83 -4.17
N THR A 75 -1.96 -16.29 -5.28
CA THR A 75 -0.71 -16.69 -5.94
C THR A 75 0.50 -15.86 -5.52
N SER A 76 0.28 -14.75 -4.85
CA SER A 76 1.34 -13.84 -4.43
C SER A 76 1.21 -13.49 -2.96
N ALA A 77 2.32 -13.18 -2.32
CA ALA A 77 2.33 -12.64 -0.96
C ALA A 77 1.53 -11.32 -0.89
N TYR A 78 0.95 -11.02 0.26
CA TYR A 78 0.19 -9.78 0.55
C TYR A 78 -1.13 -9.62 -0.22
N GLN A 79 -1.70 -10.68 -0.78
CA GLN A 79 -3.05 -10.65 -1.34
C GLN A 79 -4.11 -10.73 -0.23
N LEU A 80 -5.09 -9.83 -0.28
CA LEU A 80 -6.28 -9.88 0.55
C LEU A 80 -7.47 -10.32 -0.28
N ILE A 81 -8.30 -11.16 0.32
CA ILE A 81 -9.58 -11.56 -0.26
C ILE A 81 -10.57 -10.43 -0.03
N ARG A 82 -11.21 -9.98 -1.10
CA ARG A 82 -12.23 -8.95 -1.06
C ARG A 82 -13.53 -9.50 -1.61
N SER A 83 -14.64 -9.20 -0.94
CA SER A 83 -15.98 -9.36 -1.52
C SER A 83 -16.25 -8.17 -2.45
N ASP A 84 -16.63 -8.44 -3.68
CA ASP A 84 -16.95 -7.40 -4.68
C ASP A 84 -18.40 -6.93 -4.60
N GLY A 85 -19.20 -7.46 -3.65
CA GLY A 85 -20.58 -7.04 -3.41
C GLY A 85 -21.61 -7.68 -4.33
N ASP A 86 -21.19 -8.42 -5.33
CA ASP A 86 -22.01 -9.17 -6.30
C ASP A 86 -22.05 -10.68 -6.02
N GLY A 87 -21.53 -11.10 -4.86
CA GLY A 87 -21.38 -12.50 -4.48
C GLY A 87 -20.10 -13.16 -5.00
N THR A 88 -19.24 -12.41 -5.66
CA THR A 88 -17.91 -12.87 -6.06
C THR A 88 -16.84 -12.45 -5.07
N VAL A 89 -15.72 -13.16 -5.12
CA VAL A 89 -14.54 -12.85 -4.31
C VAL A 89 -13.37 -12.63 -5.26
N SER A 90 -12.74 -11.49 -5.16
CA SER A 90 -11.49 -11.22 -5.88
C SER A 90 -10.32 -11.12 -4.91
N SER A 91 -9.13 -11.42 -5.40
CA SER A 91 -7.91 -11.11 -4.69
C SER A 91 -7.31 -9.84 -5.28
N SER A 92 -6.99 -8.89 -4.43
CA SER A 92 -6.23 -7.72 -4.84
C SER A 92 -5.17 -7.40 -3.80
N ILE A 93 -4.09 -6.81 -4.26
CA ILE A 93 -3.06 -6.29 -3.37
C ILE A 93 -3.63 -5.02 -2.73
N HIS A 94 -3.87 -5.08 -1.43
CA HIS A 94 -4.32 -3.93 -0.64
C HIS A 94 -3.22 -3.48 0.31
N GLY A 95 -3.05 -2.18 0.42
CA GLY A 95 -2.04 -1.57 1.27
C GLY A 95 -1.00 -0.76 0.48
N ILE A 96 0.00 -0.29 1.18
CA ILE A 96 1.15 0.38 0.56
C ILE A 96 2.02 -0.70 -0.10
N ILE A 97 1.94 -0.78 -1.43
CA ILE A 97 2.64 -1.80 -2.22
C ILE A 97 4.11 -1.41 -2.39
N ASN A 98 4.37 -0.12 -2.50
CA ASN A 98 5.71 0.42 -2.73
C ASN A 98 5.79 1.87 -2.25
N MET A 99 6.99 2.27 -1.83
CA MET A 99 7.32 3.66 -1.54
C MET A 99 8.52 4.06 -2.41
N SER A 100 8.35 5.12 -3.19
CA SER A 100 9.41 5.68 -4.02
C SER A 100 9.81 7.05 -3.48
N VAL A 101 11.10 7.25 -3.27
CA VAL A 101 11.66 8.52 -2.84
C VAL A 101 12.50 9.11 -3.98
N TYR A 102 12.24 10.37 -4.31
CA TYR A 102 12.95 11.10 -5.35
C TYR A 102 13.80 12.18 -4.72
N THR A 103 15.11 12.17 -5.01
CA THR A 103 16.09 13.16 -4.55
C THR A 103 16.63 14.01 -5.70
N GLY A 104 16.16 13.81 -6.91
CA GLY A 104 16.49 14.54 -8.13
C GLY A 104 15.33 14.50 -9.11
N ASN A 105 15.38 15.35 -10.13
CA ASN A 105 14.38 15.38 -11.19
C ASN A 105 14.21 14.01 -11.85
N SER A 106 12.98 13.60 -12.06
CA SER A 106 12.65 12.27 -12.58
C SER A 106 11.26 12.26 -13.22
N THR A 107 10.85 11.09 -13.65
CA THR A 107 9.47 10.81 -14.07
C THR A 107 8.95 9.65 -13.24
N TRP A 108 7.84 9.86 -12.56
CA TRP A 108 7.09 8.77 -11.97
C TRP A 108 6.26 8.08 -13.05
N SER A 109 6.29 6.76 -13.07
CA SER A 109 5.45 5.94 -13.95
C SER A 109 4.50 5.11 -13.10
N ARG A 110 3.24 5.05 -13.51
CA ARG A 110 2.21 4.32 -12.77
C ARG A 110 2.51 2.81 -12.77
N PRO A 111 2.67 2.18 -11.59
CA PRO A 111 2.73 0.73 -11.49
C PRO A 111 1.44 0.07 -11.99
N SER A 112 1.56 -1.13 -12.57
CA SER A 112 0.40 -1.90 -13.03
C SER A 112 -0.58 -2.13 -11.89
N GLY A 113 -1.88 -1.89 -12.15
CA GLY A 113 -2.94 -2.07 -11.15
C GLY A 113 -3.03 -0.95 -10.09
N CYS A 114 -2.12 0.00 -10.08
CA CYS A 114 -2.17 1.13 -9.14
C CYS A 114 -3.30 2.10 -9.51
N LYS A 115 -4.19 2.39 -8.56
CA LYS A 115 -5.30 3.34 -8.74
C LYS A 115 -5.12 4.60 -7.91
N TRP A 116 -4.50 4.50 -6.75
CA TRP A 116 -4.32 5.61 -5.81
C TRP A 116 -2.90 5.67 -5.32
N ILE A 117 -2.37 6.87 -5.20
CA ILE A 117 -1.08 7.14 -4.58
C ILE A 117 -1.20 8.25 -3.54
N LYS A 118 -0.43 8.14 -2.49
CA LYS A 118 -0.18 9.25 -1.58
C LYS A 118 1.10 9.95 -2.03
N VAL A 119 1.01 11.23 -2.34
CA VAL A 119 2.15 12.05 -2.74
C VAL A 119 2.46 13.07 -1.66
N GLN A 120 3.74 13.19 -1.34
CA GLN A 120 4.26 14.16 -0.40
C GLN A 120 5.39 14.93 -1.09
N VAL A 121 5.33 16.24 -1.10
CA VAL A 121 6.30 17.10 -1.76
C VAL A 121 6.86 18.11 -0.77
N GLN A 122 8.19 18.20 -0.68
CA GLN A 122 8.93 19.14 0.14
C GLN A 122 9.78 20.05 -0.74
N GLY A 123 9.69 21.34 -0.59
CA GLY A 123 10.54 22.32 -1.25
C GLY A 123 11.94 22.40 -0.60
N GLY A 124 12.91 22.87 -1.35
CA GLY A 124 14.26 23.11 -0.85
C GLY A 124 14.30 24.31 0.09
N GLY A 125 15.04 24.19 1.20
CA GLY A 125 15.25 25.30 2.13
C GLY A 125 16.25 26.34 1.60
N GLY A 126 16.13 27.56 2.03
CA GLY A 126 17.06 28.66 1.75
C GLY A 126 18.35 28.54 2.57
N GLY A 127 19.42 29.14 2.08
CA GLY A 127 20.70 29.24 2.76
C GLY A 127 20.75 30.36 3.80
N GLY A 128 21.58 30.23 4.81
CA GLY A 128 21.89 31.27 5.76
C GLY A 128 22.83 32.32 5.17
N SER A 129 22.85 33.51 5.75
CA SER A 129 23.82 34.58 5.42
C SER A 129 25.13 34.39 6.15
N GLY A 130 26.15 35.09 5.71
CA GLY A 130 27.47 35.08 6.36
C GLY A 130 27.55 35.75 7.74
N HIS A 131 26.49 36.37 8.21
CA HIS A 131 26.40 37.06 9.50
C HIS A 131 25.51 36.39 10.53
N GLY A 132 24.99 35.20 10.23
CA GLY A 132 24.22 34.40 11.19
C GLY A 132 22.71 34.47 11.01
N GLU A 133 22.18 35.23 10.04
CA GLU A 133 20.77 35.13 9.66
C GLU A 133 20.51 33.79 8.98
N ALA A 134 19.41 33.14 9.31
CA ALA A 134 19.10 31.81 8.83
C ALA A 134 18.11 31.83 7.66
N GLY A 135 18.26 30.86 6.75
CA GLY A 135 17.33 30.69 5.64
C GLY A 135 15.97 30.12 6.08
N GLY A 136 14.95 30.40 5.29
CA GLY A 136 13.62 29.83 5.47
C GLY A 136 13.53 28.39 5.00
N ALA A 137 12.61 27.61 5.58
CA ALA A 137 12.34 26.26 5.13
C ALA A 137 11.48 26.24 3.85
N GLY A 138 11.63 25.22 3.03
CA GLY A 138 10.75 24.98 1.89
C GLY A 138 9.37 24.52 2.33
N GLY A 139 8.34 24.82 1.54
CA GLY A 139 6.95 24.41 1.80
C GLY A 139 6.75 22.90 1.75
N TYR A 140 5.58 22.47 2.20
CA TYR A 140 5.17 21.05 2.15
C TYR A 140 3.73 20.94 1.63
N ALA A 141 3.50 19.96 0.75
CA ALA A 141 2.17 19.60 0.29
C ALA A 141 1.98 18.09 0.28
N GLU A 142 0.77 17.65 0.57
CA GLU A 142 0.40 16.24 0.57
C GLU A 142 -1.00 16.04 -0.01
N GLU A 143 -1.18 14.98 -0.81
CA GLU A 143 -2.46 14.60 -1.40
C GLU A 143 -2.55 13.12 -1.70
N TRP A 144 -3.78 12.60 -1.68
CA TRP A 144 -4.13 11.32 -2.28
C TRP A 144 -4.65 11.53 -3.69
N ILE A 145 -3.99 10.97 -4.69
CA ILE A 145 -4.29 11.20 -6.10
C ILE A 145 -4.81 9.91 -6.73
N ASP A 146 -6.00 10.00 -7.37
CA ASP A 146 -6.46 8.94 -8.26
C ASP A 146 -5.64 8.99 -9.56
N VAL A 147 -4.87 7.94 -9.78
CA VAL A 147 -3.98 7.81 -10.95
C VAL A 147 -4.51 6.81 -11.97
N SER A 148 -5.78 6.42 -11.87
CA SER A 148 -6.38 5.43 -12.78
C SER A 148 -6.25 5.81 -14.25
N SER A 149 -6.30 7.11 -14.57
CA SER A 149 -6.15 7.67 -15.92
C SER A 149 -4.77 8.26 -16.20
N ILE A 150 -3.85 8.23 -15.24
CA ILE A 150 -2.53 8.86 -15.34
C ILE A 150 -1.48 7.76 -15.55
N SER A 151 -0.72 7.83 -16.64
CA SER A 151 0.36 6.87 -16.94
C SER A 151 1.69 7.27 -16.31
N SER A 152 2.00 8.57 -16.31
CA SER A 152 3.24 9.11 -15.78
C SER A 152 3.10 10.56 -15.37
N VAL A 153 3.96 11.01 -14.45
CA VAL A 153 4.01 12.40 -13.97
C VAL A 153 5.46 12.84 -13.83
N SER A 154 5.76 14.04 -14.30
CA SER A 154 7.08 14.66 -14.10
C SER A 154 7.29 15.03 -12.64
N VAL A 155 8.44 14.67 -12.10
CA VAL A 155 8.86 15.00 -10.73
C VAL A 155 9.98 16.02 -10.80
N THR A 156 9.77 17.18 -10.21
CA THR A 156 10.80 18.21 -10.05
C THR A 156 11.22 18.30 -8.60
N ILE A 157 12.52 18.28 -8.37
CA ILE A 157 13.09 18.38 -7.03
C ILE A 157 13.91 19.66 -6.91
N GLY A 158 13.47 20.53 -6.03
CA GLY A 158 14.18 21.77 -5.69
C GLY A 158 15.39 21.50 -4.82
N GLY A 159 16.54 21.96 -5.24
CA GLY A 159 17.77 21.90 -4.45
C GLY A 159 17.72 22.83 -3.24
N ARG A 160 18.64 22.62 -2.30
CA ARG A 160 18.88 23.55 -1.18
C ARG A 160 19.50 24.85 -1.67
N GLY A 161 19.21 25.97 -1.02
CA GLY A 161 19.94 27.21 -1.17
C GLY A 161 21.35 27.12 -0.58
N GLY A 162 22.33 27.67 -1.27
CA GLY A 162 23.71 27.73 -0.78
C GLY A 162 23.85 28.70 0.39
N PRO A 163 24.66 28.37 1.41
CA PRO A 163 25.02 29.34 2.43
C PRO A 163 25.94 30.43 1.81
N SER A 164 25.90 31.63 2.36
CA SER A 164 26.87 32.67 2.03
C SER A 164 27.95 32.74 3.11
N TYR A 165 29.15 33.06 2.66
CA TYR A 165 30.27 33.34 3.53
C TYR A 165 30.52 34.86 3.55
N TYR A 166 31.03 35.36 4.65
CA TYR A 166 31.30 36.78 4.88
C TYR A 166 30.05 37.67 4.81
N SER A 167 29.96 38.52 3.82
CA SER A 167 29.00 39.62 3.78
C SER A 167 27.81 39.39 2.81
N GLY A 168 27.62 38.15 2.33
CA GLY A 168 26.63 37.86 1.32
C GLY A 168 25.26 37.40 1.88
N ALA A 169 24.23 37.52 1.06
CA ALA A 169 22.94 36.88 1.32
C ALA A 169 23.00 35.39 1.02
N GLY A 170 22.23 34.58 1.75
CA GLY A 170 22.03 33.18 1.45
C GLY A 170 21.30 32.97 0.11
N GLY A 171 21.59 31.86 -0.56
CA GLY A 171 20.87 31.50 -1.79
C GLY A 171 19.46 30.99 -1.50
N ASN A 172 18.54 31.20 -2.44
CA ASN A 172 17.22 30.62 -2.36
C ASN A 172 17.27 29.11 -2.62
N GLY A 173 16.39 28.35 -1.97
CA GLY A 173 16.11 26.97 -2.33
C GLY A 173 15.43 26.86 -3.69
N GLY A 174 15.10 25.65 -4.10
CA GLY A 174 14.30 25.37 -5.29
C GLY A 174 12.90 24.88 -4.90
N ALA A 175 11.92 25.15 -5.75
CA ALA A 175 10.59 24.54 -5.60
C ALA A 175 10.59 23.10 -6.07
N SER A 176 9.79 22.24 -5.41
CA SER A 176 9.55 20.86 -5.81
C SER A 176 8.12 20.69 -6.28
N SER A 177 7.89 19.75 -7.22
CA SER A 177 6.53 19.49 -7.70
C SER A 177 6.35 18.05 -8.18
N PHE A 178 5.11 17.61 -8.11
CA PHE A 178 4.63 16.39 -8.76
C PHE A 178 3.68 16.80 -9.88
N GLY A 179 4.21 17.03 -11.06
CA GLY A 179 3.50 17.55 -12.22
C GLY A 179 2.66 18.77 -11.89
N PRO A 180 1.42 18.85 -12.39
CA PRO A 180 0.49 19.93 -12.08
C PRO A 180 -0.30 19.70 -10.78
N TYR A 181 -0.11 18.57 -10.11
CA TYR A 181 -0.98 18.15 -9.01
C TYR A 181 -0.58 18.76 -7.68
N LEU A 182 0.72 18.70 -7.35
CA LEU A 182 1.24 19.26 -6.10
C LEU A 182 2.48 20.07 -6.36
N SER A 183 2.64 21.12 -5.57
CA SER A 183 3.91 21.84 -5.49
C SER A 183 4.22 22.29 -4.07
N ALA A 184 5.50 22.38 -3.79
CA ALA A 184 6.04 22.90 -2.55
C ALA A 184 7.03 24.02 -2.90
N GLY A 185 6.71 25.22 -2.45
CA GLY A 185 7.50 26.42 -2.70
C GLY A 185 8.85 26.35 -2.02
N LEU A 186 9.79 27.11 -2.55
CA LEU A 186 11.14 27.24 -2.03
C LEU A 186 11.17 28.00 -0.71
N GLY A 187 12.15 27.72 0.14
CA GLY A 187 12.56 28.62 1.21
C GLY A 187 13.54 29.66 0.68
N TYR A 188 13.35 30.92 1.06
CA TYR A 188 14.22 32.00 0.65
C TYR A 188 15.50 32.01 1.50
N GLY A 189 16.60 32.42 0.88
CA GLY A 189 17.84 32.68 1.57
C GLY A 189 17.71 33.86 2.53
N ALA A 190 18.51 33.87 3.56
CA ALA A 190 18.62 35.01 4.48
C ALA A 190 19.15 36.24 3.75
N ASN A 191 18.57 37.40 4.04
CA ASN A 191 18.98 38.66 3.41
C ASN A 191 19.77 39.52 4.39
N ARG A 192 20.91 40.01 3.94
CA ARG A 192 21.76 40.89 4.71
C ARG A 192 21.48 42.39 4.48
N ASN A 193 20.74 42.75 3.42
CA ASN A 193 20.58 44.14 3.04
C ASN A 193 19.86 44.94 4.14
N ASN A 194 20.65 45.64 4.94
CA ASN A 194 20.31 46.64 5.96
C ASN A 194 19.27 46.28 7.05
N GLN A 195 18.65 45.10 6.98
CA GLN A 195 17.58 44.72 7.93
C GLN A 195 17.88 43.42 8.66
N HIS A 196 18.98 42.73 8.39
CA HIS A 196 19.36 41.49 9.06
C HIS A 196 18.19 40.47 9.17
N SER A 197 17.44 40.25 8.07
CA SER A 197 16.25 39.46 8.07
C SER A 197 16.54 38.01 7.69
N GLY A 198 15.98 37.07 8.44
CA GLY A 198 15.94 35.68 8.08
C GLY A 198 15.16 35.43 6.79
N GLY A 199 15.42 34.31 6.14
CA GLY A 199 14.72 33.93 4.91
C GLY A 199 13.24 33.63 5.15
N VAL A 200 12.40 34.03 4.20
CA VAL A 200 10.98 33.70 4.23
C VAL A 200 10.79 32.22 3.89
N SER A 201 9.79 31.59 4.48
CA SER A 201 9.47 30.20 4.22
C SER A 201 8.68 29.99 2.92
N GLY A 202 8.77 28.79 2.37
CA GLY A 202 7.91 28.33 1.30
C GLY A 202 6.52 27.88 1.80
N SER A 203 5.58 27.75 0.88
CA SER A 203 4.26 27.18 1.13
C SER A 203 3.99 26.02 0.20
N GLY A 204 3.20 25.05 0.65
CA GLY A 204 2.64 24.00 -0.21
C GLY A 204 1.42 24.50 -0.97
N SER A 205 1.13 23.86 -2.11
CA SER A 205 -0.12 24.07 -2.84
C SER A 205 -0.53 22.84 -3.64
N GLY A 206 -1.83 22.75 -3.96
CA GLY A 206 -2.43 21.67 -4.75
C GLY A 206 -2.88 20.46 -3.92
N GLY A 207 -2.50 20.34 -2.67
CA GLY A 207 -2.88 19.24 -1.80
C GLY A 207 -4.05 19.55 -0.88
N SER A 208 -4.61 18.51 -0.28
CA SER A 208 -5.54 18.63 0.86
C SER A 208 -4.81 19.09 2.13
N LEU A 209 -3.52 18.79 2.23
CA LEU A 209 -2.65 19.36 3.26
C LEU A 209 -1.57 20.22 2.61
N ASN A 210 -1.64 21.52 2.84
CA ASN A 210 -0.64 22.49 2.39
C ASN A 210 -0.10 23.23 3.61
N ILE A 211 1.20 23.13 3.83
CA ILE A 211 1.84 23.74 4.99
C ILE A 211 2.77 24.86 4.55
N HIS A 212 2.55 26.01 5.17
CA HIS A 212 3.49 27.11 5.22
C HIS A 212 4.48 26.82 6.35
N THR A 213 5.74 26.63 6.01
CA THR A 213 6.77 26.19 6.96
C THR A 213 7.36 27.38 7.72
N GLY A 214 8.37 27.15 8.57
CA GLY A 214 8.97 28.20 9.36
C GLY A 214 9.91 29.11 8.56
N GLY A 215 9.82 30.41 8.78
CA GLY A 215 10.84 31.36 8.32
C GLY A 215 12.13 31.24 9.12
N GLY A 216 13.22 31.70 8.54
CA GLY A 216 14.50 31.80 9.23
C GLY A 216 14.49 32.93 10.28
N GLY A 217 15.24 32.73 11.35
CA GLY A 217 15.38 33.74 12.41
C GLY A 217 16.25 34.92 11.97
N ASN A 218 15.90 36.09 12.48
CA ASN A 218 16.67 37.33 12.31
C ASN A 218 17.86 37.33 13.28
N HIS A 219 18.97 37.93 12.87
CA HIS A 219 20.12 38.15 13.73
C HIS A 219 20.06 39.55 14.37
N HIS A 220 19.80 39.60 15.67
CA HIS A 220 19.96 40.83 16.44
C HIS A 220 20.98 40.70 17.58
N GLN A 221 21.77 39.73 17.62
CA GLN A 221 22.86 39.46 18.57
C GLN A 221 23.12 37.96 18.78
N ARG A 222 23.60 37.24 17.81
CA ARG A 222 24.36 36.00 17.92
C ARG A 222 23.86 34.66 17.38
N THR A 223 22.56 34.40 17.16
CA THR A 223 22.17 33.13 16.52
C THR A 223 20.83 33.23 15.82
N GLY A 224 20.78 33.17 14.48
CA GLY A 224 19.56 32.94 13.75
C GLY A 224 19.19 31.43 13.78
N TYR A 225 17.94 31.10 14.02
CA TYR A 225 17.44 29.73 13.89
C TYR A 225 16.94 29.52 12.47
N GLY A 226 17.33 28.38 11.84
CA GLY A 226 16.82 27.97 10.55
C GLY A 226 15.30 27.78 10.61
N GLY A 227 14.61 27.95 9.49
CA GLY A 227 13.20 27.67 9.40
C GLY A 227 12.91 26.19 9.66
N SER A 228 11.86 25.88 10.43
CA SER A 228 11.40 24.50 10.64
C SER A 228 10.70 23.98 9.39
N SER A 229 11.12 22.81 8.90
CA SER A 229 10.43 22.08 7.84
C SER A 229 9.34 21.18 8.43
N PHE A 230 8.51 20.59 7.57
CA PHE A 230 7.52 19.61 8.03
C PHE A 230 8.16 18.38 8.69
N TRP A 231 9.28 17.91 8.15
CA TRP A 231 9.97 16.70 8.61
C TRP A 231 11.10 16.97 9.61
N GLY A 232 11.45 18.21 9.85
CA GLY A 232 12.58 18.54 10.72
C GLY A 232 12.39 19.85 11.46
N GLY A 233 12.88 19.87 12.69
CA GLY A 233 12.94 21.07 13.50
C GLY A 233 13.98 22.08 12.98
N ASN A 234 14.03 23.24 13.58
CA ASN A 234 15.03 24.23 13.33
C ASN A 234 16.37 23.86 13.96
N THR A 235 17.46 24.27 13.32
CA THR A 235 18.81 24.20 13.89
C THR A 235 19.30 25.59 14.20
N ALA A 236 19.95 25.75 15.36
CA ALA A 236 20.64 26.99 15.70
C ALA A 236 21.85 27.16 14.78
N GLY A 237 21.95 28.28 14.12
CA GLY A 237 23.20 28.71 13.45
C GLY A 237 24.25 29.02 14.52
N GLY A 238 25.31 28.19 14.60
CA GLY A 238 26.44 28.51 15.46
C GLY A 238 27.23 29.67 14.87
N HIS A 239 27.41 30.75 15.63
CA HIS A 239 28.45 31.71 15.33
C HIS A 239 29.77 31.11 15.86
N PRO A 240 30.81 30.91 15.02
CA PRO A 240 32.14 30.63 15.56
C PRO A 240 32.53 31.85 16.39
N GLN A 241 32.56 31.71 17.69
CA GLN A 241 33.21 32.67 18.56
C GLN A 241 34.69 32.72 18.12
N GLY A 242 35.02 33.71 17.32
CA GLY A 242 36.42 34.07 17.17
C GLY A 242 36.94 34.41 18.56
N GLY A 243 37.68 33.47 19.15
CA GLY A 243 38.43 33.77 20.36
C GLY A 243 39.35 34.94 20.07
N GLN A 244 39.09 36.08 20.69
CA GLN A 244 40.13 37.07 20.87
C GLN A 244 41.09 36.51 21.93
N PHE A 245 42.29 36.20 21.49
CA PHE A 245 43.49 36.12 22.34
C PHE A 245 44.18 37.45 22.31
#